data_94309929247b486eaf48d4774a53cec8
#
_entry.id   94309929247b486eaf48d4774a53cec8
#
_cell.length_a   1.000
_cell.length_b   1.000
_cell.length_c   1.000
_cell.angle_alpha   90.00
_cell.angle_beta   90.00
_cell.angle_gamma   90.00
#
_symmetry.space_group_name_H-M   'P 1'
#
loop_
_entity.id
_entity.type
_entity.pdbx_description
1 polymer ?
#
loop_
_entity_poly.entity_id
_entity_poly.type
_entity_poly.pdbx_seq_one_letter_code
_entity_poly.pdbx_strand_id
1 'polypeptide(L)'
;MAEIKAADVAKLRNMTGAGMMDCKQALTEANGDFELAVDVLRKKGQKVANKRADRSATEGAVISGTTKDNKNGSLIVLNCETDFVAKNEDFVKFAHSILNIALAKNPANLEELLSLDLNGTKISDEITNQIGVIGEKLDLSYFEKVSAEYVVSYIHPGNKLAAIAGFNQANIAPQVAKDVVMQIAAMNPISIDKGDVPQSVIDKEIEIGKDLAIQEGKAEDMAEKIALGRLNKFYKESTLLNQQFVKDNKLTIGEYLNNSAKGDRKSVV
;
A
#
# COMPACT_ATOMS: atom_id res chain seq x y z
N MET A 1 22.56 31.85 29.81
CA MET A 1 21.95 30.64 29.17
C MET A 1 20.85 30.15 30.11
N ALA A 2 19.66 29.89 29.59
CA ALA A 2 18.60 29.31 30.42
C ALA A 2 19.03 27.93 30.91
N GLU A 3 18.76 27.64 32.20
CA GLU A 3 19.00 26.31 32.75
C GLU A 3 17.93 25.33 32.18
N ILE A 4 18.34 24.40 31.31
CA ILE A 4 17.45 23.44 30.72
C ILE A 4 17.18 22.30 31.71
N LYS A 5 15.96 22.21 32.22
CA LYS A 5 15.54 21.19 33.17
C LYS A 5 15.22 19.87 32.47
N ALA A 6 15.46 18.74 33.13
CA ALA A 6 15.13 17.43 32.61
C ALA A 6 13.64 17.28 32.24
N ALA A 7 12.75 17.97 32.96
CA ALA A 7 11.33 18.02 32.68
C ALA A 7 11.00 18.68 31.31
N ASP A 8 11.73 19.76 30.98
CA ASP A 8 11.54 20.45 29.69
C ASP A 8 12.00 19.59 28.53
N VAL A 9 13.11 18.86 28.72
CA VAL A 9 13.61 17.88 27.73
C VAL A 9 12.59 16.74 27.54
N ALA A 10 12.03 16.19 28.63
CA ALA A 10 11.00 15.16 28.55
C ALA A 10 9.73 15.66 27.88
N LYS A 11 9.32 16.91 28.16
CA LYS A 11 8.16 17.54 27.52
C LYS A 11 8.37 17.70 26.02
N LEU A 12 9.52 18.25 25.58
CA LEU A 12 9.82 18.38 24.14
C LEU A 12 9.88 17.02 23.44
N ARG A 13 10.47 16.02 24.09
CA ARG A 13 10.48 14.64 23.57
C ARG A 13 9.07 14.09 23.38
N ASN A 14 8.18 14.26 24.33
CA ASN A 14 6.80 13.79 24.22
C ASN A 14 6.03 14.51 23.11
N MET A 15 6.36 15.77 22.83
CA MET A 15 5.76 16.55 21.74
C MET A 15 6.28 16.16 20.36
N THR A 16 7.55 15.80 20.24
CA THR A 16 8.24 15.66 18.94
C THR A 16 8.68 14.23 18.60
N GLY A 17 8.71 13.34 19.58
CA GLY A 17 9.27 11.98 19.43
C GLY A 17 10.79 11.93 19.31
N ALA A 18 11.48 13.08 19.26
CA ALA A 18 12.92 13.15 19.07
C ALA A 18 13.70 12.56 20.25
N GLY A 19 14.96 12.16 20.01
CA GLY A 19 15.84 11.61 21.03
C GLY A 19 16.10 12.59 22.20
N MET A 20 16.29 12.08 23.40
CA MET A 20 16.55 12.89 24.61
C MET A 20 17.70 13.90 24.43
N MET A 21 18.81 13.45 23.81
CA MET A 21 19.98 14.32 23.59
C MET A 21 19.68 15.39 22.55
N ASP A 22 18.91 15.08 21.53
CA ASP A 22 18.51 16.01 20.49
C ASP A 22 17.56 17.08 21.05
N CYS A 23 16.60 16.67 21.88
CA CYS A 23 15.72 17.60 22.57
C CYS A 23 16.51 18.53 23.53
N LYS A 24 17.48 17.99 24.28
CA LYS A 24 18.34 18.81 25.15
C LYS A 24 19.15 19.81 24.35
N GLN A 25 19.78 19.38 23.26
CA GLN A 25 20.54 20.24 22.38
C GLN A 25 19.66 21.35 21.76
N ALA A 26 18.49 20.97 21.22
CA ALA A 26 17.56 21.91 20.61
C ALA A 26 17.07 22.99 21.63
N LEU A 27 16.70 22.57 22.83
CA LEU A 27 16.33 23.53 23.90
C LEU A 27 17.51 24.42 24.29
N THR A 28 18.73 23.92 24.33
CA THR A 28 19.91 24.72 24.62
C THR A 28 20.16 25.77 23.54
N GLU A 29 20.08 25.38 22.25
CA GLU A 29 20.22 26.30 21.12
C GLU A 29 19.10 27.35 21.08
N ALA A 30 17.89 26.94 21.48
CA ALA A 30 16.69 27.80 21.55
C ALA A 30 16.59 28.60 22.86
N ASN A 31 17.60 28.56 23.77
CA ASN A 31 17.56 29.18 25.07
C ASN A 31 16.31 28.86 25.91
N GLY A 32 15.75 27.64 25.77
CA GLY A 32 14.58 27.15 26.48
C GLY A 32 13.25 27.46 25.81
N ASP A 33 13.25 28.11 24.64
CA ASP A 33 12.04 28.34 23.84
C ASP A 33 11.64 27.06 23.12
N PHE A 34 10.41 26.58 23.34
CA PHE A 34 9.92 25.34 22.80
C PHE A 34 9.61 25.41 21.29
N GLU A 35 9.08 26.51 20.79
CA GLU A 35 8.78 26.70 19.39
C GLU A 35 10.06 26.74 18.56
N LEU A 36 11.04 27.52 19.00
CA LEU A 36 12.35 27.56 18.38
C LEU A 36 13.07 26.20 18.46
N ALA A 37 12.93 25.46 19.57
CA ALA A 37 13.51 24.13 19.72
C ALA A 37 12.90 23.12 18.73
N VAL A 38 11.60 23.19 18.46
CA VAL A 38 10.94 22.40 17.41
C VAL A 38 11.52 22.75 16.03
N ASP A 39 11.75 24.02 15.73
CA ASP A 39 12.36 24.44 14.46
C ASP A 39 13.81 23.95 14.32
N VAL A 40 14.59 23.94 15.40
CA VAL A 40 15.94 23.35 15.41
C VAL A 40 15.87 21.85 15.08
N LEU A 41 14.93 21.12 15.68
CA LEU A 41 14.72 19.70 15.39
C LEU A 41 14.30 19.46 13.94
N ARG A 42 13.39 20.28 13.38
CA ARG A 42 12.98 20.22 11.97
C ARG A 42 14.16 20.43 11.02
N LYS A 43 14.99 21.45 11.26
CA LYS A 43 16.22 21.70 10.47
C LYS A 43 17.20 20.53 10.55
N LYS A 44 17.30 19.91 11.73
CA LYS A 44 18.09 18.68 11.90
C LYS A 44 17.53 17.52 11.09
N GLY A 45 16.20 17.29 11.12
CA GLY A 45 15.51 16.29 10.33
C GLY A 45 15.76 16.47 8.83
N GLN A 46 15.62 17.70 8.31
CA GLN A 46 15.93 18.02 6.91
C GLN A 46 17.40 17.71 6.55
N LYS A 47 18.33 17.99 7.42
CA LYS A 47 19.76 17.69 7.20
C LYS A 47 20.00 16.18 7.16
N VAL A 48 19.32 15.40 7.99
CA VAL A 48 19.40 13.94 7.97
C VAL A 48 18.74 13.40 6.69
N ALA A 49 17.57 13.91 6.30
CA ALA A 49 16.88 13.53 5.08
C ALA A 49 17.77 13.77 3.83
N ASN A 50 18.39 14.96 3.73
CA ASN A 50 19.29 15.27 2.61
C ASN A 50 20.50 14.31 2.55
N LYS A 51 21.08 13.93 3.69
CA LYS A 51 22.20 12.98 3.75
C LYS A 51 21.80 11.55 3.38
N ARG A 52 20.53 11.23 3.46
CA ARG A 52 19.97 9.89 3.19
C ARG A 52 19.19 9.81 1.88
N ALA A 53 19.12 10.91 1.11
CA ALA A 53 18.35 10.99 -0.13
C ALA A 53 18.68 9.86 -1.11
N ASP A 54 19.97 9.52 -1.24
CA ASP A 54 20.48 8.48 -2.15
C ASP A 54 20.39 7.05 -1.58
N ARG A 55 19.90 6.89 -0.32
CA ARG A 55 19.73 5.57 0.27
C ARG A 55 18.53 4.84 -0.35
N SER A 56 18.63 3.52 -0.42
CA SER A 56 17.52 2.66 -0.82
C SER A 56 16.62 2.40 0.39
N ALA A 57 15.31 2.62 0.22
CA ALA A 57 14.26 2.30 1.20
C ALA A 57 13.36 1.22 0.59
N THR A 58 13.74 -0.05 0.75
CA THR A 58 13.07 -1.21 0.15
C THR A 58 12.19 -1.97 1.14
N GLU A 59 12.37 -1.72 2.43
CA GLU A 59 11.51 -2.20 3.49
C GLU A 59 10.35 -1.22 3.72
N GLY A 60 9.38 -1.56 4.57
CA GLY A 60 8.28 -0.65 4.89
C GLY A 60 6.99 -1.34 5.30
N ALA A 61 5.92 -0.56 5.32
CA ALA A 61 4.57 -1.01 5.63
C ALA A 61 3.61 -0.69 4.48
N VAL A 62 2.89 -1.70 4.01
CA VAL A 62 1.77 -1.60 3.08
C VAL A 62 0.48 -1.62 3.89
N ILE A 63 -0.23 -0.50 3.91
CA ILE A 63 -1.42 -0.30 4.74
C ILE A 63 -2.61 0.04 3.84
N SER A 64 -3.75 -0.60 4.09
CA SER A 64 -5.00 -0.32 3.37
C SER A 64 -6.16 -0.17 4.34
N GLY A 65 -7.21 0.51 3.90
CA GLY A 65 -8.41 0.69 4.70
C GLY A 65 -9.59 1.19 3.87
N THR A 66 -10.74 1.26 4.50
CA THR A 66 -11.98 1.76 3.89
C THR A 66 -12.61 2.84 4.74
N THR A 67 -13.44 3.69 4.13
CA THR A 67 -14.32 4.61 4.84
C THR A 67 -15.38 3.85 5.65
N LYS A 68 -15.98 4.51 6.63
CA LYS A 68 -17.01 3.89 7.50
C LYS A 68 -18.23 3.35 6.74
N ASP A 69 -18.56 3.95 5.60
CA ASP A 69 -19.65 3.53 4.72
C ASP A 69 -19.23 2.45 3.71
N ASN A 70 -17.95 2.05 3.72
CA ASN A 70 -17.35 1.11 2.79
C ASN A 70 -17.51 1.48 1.30
N LYS A 71 -17.64 2.76 0.97
CA LYS A 71 -17.75 3.21 -0.43
C LYS A 71 -16.42 3.65 -1.04
N ASN A 72 -15.45 3.99 -0.19
CA ASN A 72 -14.11 4.35 -0.63
C ASN A 72 -13.07 3.54 0.14
N GLY A 73 -12.00 3.17 -0.55
CA GLY A 73 -10.84 2.53 0.03
C GLY A 73 -9.56 3.18 -0.45
N SER A 74 -8.54 3.13 0.38
CA SER A 74 -7.20 3.61 0.03
C SER A 74 -6.15 2.61 0.47
N LEU A 75 -5.03 2.61 -0.25
CA LEU A 75 -3.83 1.84 0.02
C LEU A 75 -2.62 2.76 -0.10
N ILE A 76 -1.71 2.66 0.86
CA ILE A 76 -0.44 3.38 0.84
C ILE A 76 0.72 2.44 1.09
N VAL A 77 1.91 2.82 0.62
CA VAL A 77 3.18 2.18 0.95
C VAL A 77 4.10 3.24 1.55
N LEU A 78 4.43 3.07 2.83
CA LEU A 78 5.45 3.86 3.50
C LEU A 78 6.71 3.02 3.65
N ASN A 79 7.77 3.39 2.94
CA ASN A 79 9.04 2.70 2.93
C ASN A 79 10.01 3.21 3.99
N CYS A 80 10.94 2.35 4.41
CA CYS A 80 12.09 2.64 5.27
C CYS A 80 13.30 1.80 4.84
N GLU A 81 14.47 2.03 5.44
CA GLU A 81 15.69 1.32 5.06
C GLU A 81 15.72 -0.11 5.63
N THR A 82 15.24 -0.34 6.86
CA THR A 82 15.37 -1.62 7.56
C THR A 82 14.02 -2.23 7.98
N ASP A 83 14.02 -3.55 8.11
CA ASP A 83 12.88 -4.30 8.62
C ASP A 83 12.60 -4.05 10.12
N PHE A 84 13.62 -3.62 10.88
CA PHE A 84 13.45 -3.21 12.29
C PHE A 84 12.50 -2.01 12.39
N VAL A 85 12.68 -0.99 11.54
CA VAL A 85 11.80 0.18 11.49
C VAL A 85 10.44 -0.23 10.93
N ALA A 86 10.37 -1.04 9.87
CA ALA A 86 9.12 -1.49 9.29
C ALA A 86 8.21 -2.25 10.29
N LYS A 87 8.79 -2.93 11.28
CA LYS A 87 8.08 -3.66 12.34
C LYS A 87 7.77 -2.81 13.57
N ASN A 88 8.33 -1.60 13.67
CA ASN A 88 8.12 -0.72 14.81
C ASN A 88 6.66 -0.23 14.84
N GLU A 89 6.01 -0.37 15.99
CA GLU A 89 4.61 0.02 16.15
C GLU A 89 4.35 1.50 15.86
N ASP A 90 5.26 2.41 16.24
CA ASP A 90 5.07 3.83 16.02
C ASP A 90 5.22 4.20 14.55
N PHE A 91 6.10 3.51 13.81
CA PHE A 91 6.18 3.63 12.36
C PHE A 91 4.90 3.16 11.68
N VAL A 92 4.35 2.01 12.09
CA VAL A 92 3.08 1.50 11.56
C VAL A 92 1.91 2.42 11.91
N LYS A 93 1.86 2.97 13.14
CA LYS A 93 0.85 3.98 13.53
C LYS A 93 0.96 5.24 12.69
N PHE A 94 2.18 5.68 12.39
CA PHE A 94 2.40 6.83 11.51
C PHE A 94 1.88 6.56 10.09
N ALA A 95 2.14 5.38 9.52
CA ALA A 95 1.54 4.98 8.25
C ALA A 95 0.01 4.98 8.30
N HIS A 96 -0.60 4.45 9.37
CA HIS A 96 -2.05 4.51 9.57
C HIS A 96 -2.59 5.94 9.69
N SER A 97 -1.85 6.87 10.30
CA SER A 97 -2.29 8.28 10.37
C SER A 97 -2.36 8.92 8.98
N ILE A 98 -1.40 8.64 8.11
CA ILE A 98 -1.40 9.08 6.70
C ILE A 98 -2.60 8.46 5.96
N LEU A 99 -2.83 7.15 6.10
CA LEU A 99 -3.96 6.47 5.49
C LEU A 99 -5.30 7.07 5.92
N ASN A 100 -5.45 7.41 7.21
CA ASN A 100 -6.68 8.03 7.72
C ASN A 100 -6.95 9.41 7.08
N ILE A 101 -5.91 10.20 6.82
CA ILE A 101 -6.03 11.45 6.05
C ILE A 101 -6.44 11.15 4.61
N ALA A 102 -5.82 10.16 3.96
CA ALA A 102 -6.18 9.75 2.60
C ALA A 102 -7.65 9.35 2.49
N LEU A 103 -8.17 8.55 3.43
CA LEU A 103 -9.57 8.14 3.49
C LEU A 103 -10.52 9.32 3.77
N ALA A 104 -10.11 10.25 4.63
CA ALA A 104 -10.96 11.38 5.01
C ALA A 104 -11.02 12.48 3.94
N LYS A 105 -9.92 12.71 3.21
CA LYS A 105 -9.77 13.80 2.24
C LYS A 105 -9.88 13.36 0.78
N ASN A 106 -9.76 12.05 0.53
CA ASN A 106 -9.85 11.44 -0.81
C ASN A 106 -9.00 12.13 -1.89
N PRO A 107 -7.69 12.35 -1.68
CA PRO A 107 -6.82 13.05 -2.63
C PRO A 107 -6.82 12.36 -4.00
N ALA A 108 -6.54 13.12 -5.05
CA ALA A 108 -6.55 12.60 -6.42
C ALA A 108 -5.35 11.69 -6.70
N ASN A 109 -4.20 11.99 -6.11
CA ASN A 109 -2.93 11.28 -6.33
C ASN A 109 -1.99 11.44 -5.13
N LEU A 110 -0.82 10.81 -5.21
CA LEU A 110 0.20 10.83 -4.18
C LEU A 110 0.72 12.26 -3.88
N GLU A 111 0.87 13.09 -4.90
CA GLU A 111 1.37 14.47 -4.74
C GLU A 111 0.38 15.31 -3.90
N GLU A 112 -0.90 15.20 -4.21
CA GLU A 112 -1.94 15.84 -3.42
C GLU A 112 -1.95 15.31 -1.97
N LEU A 113 -1.86 13.98 -1.77
CA LEU A 113 -1.78 13.38 -0.45
C LEU A 113 -0.61 13.96 0.36
N LEU A 114 0.58 14.04 -0.22
CA LEU A 114 1.77 14.61 0.42
C LEU A 114 1.61 16.07 0.84
N SER A 115 0.74 16.82 0.16
CA SER A 115 0.45 18.24 0.45
C SER A 115 -0.58 18.46 1.56
N LEU A 116 -1.33 17.42 1.96
CA LEU A 116 -2.37 17.50 2.97
C LEU A 116 -1.80 17.69 4.38
N ASP A 117 -2.60 18.31 5.23
CA ASP A 117 -2.27 18.53 6.63
C ASP A 117 -2.44 17.26 7.47
N LEU A 118 -1.41 16.97 8.27
CA LEU A 118 -1.40 15.97 9.32
C LEU A 118 -0.95 16.65 10.62
N ASN A 119 -1.90 16.98 11.50
CA ASN A 119 -1.65 17.62 12.81
C ASN A 119 -0.96 19.00 12.71
N GLY A 120 -1.34 19.83 11.74
CA GLY A 120 -0.79 21.19 11.56
C GLY A 120 0.48 21.25 10.72
N THR A 121 0.87 20.14 10.10
CA THR A 121 2.08 20.05 9.26
C THR A 121 1.73 19.25 8.00
N LYS A 122 2.31 19.58 6.84
CA LYS A 122 2.11 18.77 5.63
C LYS A 122 2.67 17.35 5.84
N ILE A 123 2.03 16.35 5.23
CA ILE A 123 2.51 14.96 5.31
C ILE A 123 3.97 14.85 4.82
N SER A 124 4.35 15.55 3.75
CA SER A 124 5.74 15.61 3.27
C SER A 124 6.73 16.09 4.33
N ASP A 125 6.36 17.13 5.07
CA ASP A 125 7.20 17.72 6.11
C ASP A 125 7.23 16.81 7.35
N GLU A 126 6.10 16.15 7.66
CA GLU A 126 6.04 15.21 8.77
C GLU A 126 6.88 13.94 8.49
N ILE A 127 6.91 13.45 7.25
CA ILE A 127 7.84 12.38 6.84
C ILE A 127 9.30 12.84 7.08
N THR A 128 9.63 14.07 6.72
CA THR A 128 10.96 14.66 6.97
C THR A 128 11.29 14.74 8.45
N ASN A 129 10.31 15.12 9.29
CA ASN A 129 10.47 15.12 10.74
C ASN A 129 10.75 13.72 11.28
N GLN A 130 9.99 12.72 10.80
CA GLN A 130 10.15 11.31 11.18
C GLN A 130 11.52 10.74 10.72
N ILE A 131 12.05 11.16 9.58
CA ILE A 131 13.44 10.84 9.18
C ILE A 131 14.44 11.35 10.23
N GLY A 132 14.21 12.52 10.77
CA GLY A 132 15.04 13.09 11.83
C GLY A 132 14.98 12.31 13.14
N VAL A 133 13.80 11.79 13.48
CA VAL A 133 13.54 11.02 14.71
C VAL A 133 14.11 9.59 14.59
N ILE A 134 13.81 8.91 13.49
CA ILE A 134 14.14 7.50 13.25
C ILE A 134 15.60 7.35 12.78
N GLY A 135 16.10 8.32 12.02
CA GLY A 135 17.45 8.30 11.47
C GLY A 135 17.61 7.44 10.20
N GLU A 136 16.51 7.00 9.61
CA GLU A 136 16.47 6.29 8.32
C GLU A 136 15.75 7.10 7.26
N LYS A 137 16.01 6.82 5.97
CA LYS A 137 15.19 7.34 4.87
C LYS A 137 13.79 6.75 4.99
N LEU A 138 12.80 7.63 4.93
CA LEU A 138 11.40 7.26 4.78
C LEU A 138 10.88 7.82 3.45
N ASP A 139 10.02 7.07 2.79
CA ASP A 139 9.44 7.47 1.51
C ASP A 139 7.99 6.95 1.39
N LEU A 140 7.03 7.85 1.20
CA LEU A 140 5.68 7.48 0.82
C LEU A 140 5.67 7.27 -0.68
N SER A 141 5.95 6.03 -1.11
CA SER A 141 6.24 5.70 -2.51
C SER A 141 5.01 5.35 -3.35
N TYR A 142 3.90 5.03 -2.69
CA TYR A 142 2.71 4.56 -3.39
C TYR A 142 1.42 4.99 -2.67
N PHE A 143 0.44 5.37 -3.45
CA PHE A 143 -0.92 5.65 -3.03
C PHE A 143 -1.88 5.25 -4.13
N GLU A 144 -2.91 4.48 -3.76
CA GLU A 144 -4.02 4.12 -4.63
C GLU A 144 -5.34 4.24 -3.89
N LYS A 145 -6.42 4.47 -4.65
CA LYS A 145 -7.78 4.54 -4.12
C LYS A 145 -8.78 3.83 -5.03
N VAL A 146 -9.82 3.31 -4.41
CA VAL A 146 -10.94 2.67 -5.09
C VAL A 146 -12.24 3.26 -4.54
N SER A 147 -13.18 3.58 -5.43
CA SER A 147 -14.55 3.98 -5.08
C SER A 147 -15.54 3.05 -5.77
N ALA A 148 -16.47 2.48 -5.01
CA ALA A 148 -17.46 1.53 -5.50
C ALA A 148 -18.70 1.50 -4.59
N GLU A 149 -19.72 0.72 -4.95
CA GLU A 149 -20.90 0.52 -4.07
C GLU A 149 -20.53 -0.18 -2.75
N TYR A 150 -19.52 -1.07 -2.79
CA TYR A 150 -18.92 -1.68 -1.61
C TYR A 150 -17.43 -1.89 -1.82
N VAL A 151 -16.61 -1.41 -0.90
CA VAL A 151 -15.15 -1.55 -0.92
C VAL A 151 -14.69 -2.32 0.30
N VAL A 152 -13.79 -3.25 0.11
CA VAL A 152 -13.14 -4.04 1.15
C VAL A 152 -11.64 -3.93 1.06
N SER A 153 -10.96 -3.94 2.20
CA SER A 153 -9.50 -3.94 2.30
C SER A 153 -9.00 -5.16 3.06
N TYR A 154 -7.77 -5.55 2.77
CA TYR A 154 -7.05 -6.60 3.46
C TYR A 154 -5.58 -6.20 3.63
N ILE A 155 -5.07 -6.36 4.84
CA ILE A 155 -3.64 -6.24 5.15
C ILE A 155 -3.17 -7.61 5.60
N HIS A 156 -2.15 -8.14 4.94
CA HIS A 156 -1.54 -9.41 5.33
C HIS A 156 -0.69 -9.24 6.60
N PRO A 157 -0.69 -10.23 7.53
CA PRO A 157 0.13 -10.17 8.72
C PRO A 157 1.59 -9.82 8.41
N GLY A 158 2.14 -8.85 9.16
CA GLY A 158 3.48 -8.30 8.92
C GLY A 158 3.53 -7.08 8.03
N ASN A 159 2.39 -6.59 7.52
CA ASN A 159 2.25 -5.34 6.74
C ASN A 159 3.14 -5.25 5.49
N LYS A 160 3.48 -6.39 4.89
CA LYS A 160 4.29 -6.43 3.65
C LYS A 160 3.44 -6.52 2.38
N LEU A 161 2.16 -6.79 2.53
CA LEU A 161 1.22 -6.98 1.45
C LEU A 161 -0.16 -6.50 1.90
N ALA A 162 -0.82 -5.72 1.06
CA ALA A 162 -2.22 -5.35 1.25
C ALA A 162 -2.94 -5.34 -0.10
N ALA A 163 -4.25 -5.42 -0.06
CA ALA A 163 -5.11 -5.30 -1.22
C ALA A 163 -6.38 -4.51 -0.87
N ILE A 164 -6.96 -3.86 -1.87
CA ILE A 164 -8.30 -3.27 -1.84
C ILE A 164 -9.08 -3.77 -3.05
N ALA A 165 -10.37 -4.01 -2.86
CA ALA A 165 -11.28 -4.41 -3.94
C ALA A 165 -12.59 -3.63 -3.85
N GLY A 166 -13.06 -3.15 -4.99
CA GLY A 166 -14.37 -2.52 -5.15
C GLY A 166 -15.35 -3.47 -5.83
N PHE A 167 -16.60 -3.45 -5.37
CA PHE A 167 -17.70 -4.22 -5.93
C PHE A 167 -18.79 -3.26 -6.41
N ASN A 168 -19.38 -3.56 -7.55
CA ASN A 168 -20.47 -2.78 -8.12
C ASN A 168 -21.84 -2.99 -7.43
N GLN A 169 -21.86 -3.72 -6.32
CA GLN A 169 -23.06 -4.06 -5.57
C GLN A 169 -22.87 -3.81 -4.08
N ALA A 170 -23.85 -3.11 -3.47
CA ALA A 170 -23.82 -2.79 -2.05
C ALA A 170 -24.10 -3.99 -1.13
N ASN A 171 -24.78 -5.02 -1.63
CA ASN A 171 -25.33 -6.12 -0.80
C ASN A 171 -24.47 -7.41 -0.86
N ILE A 172 -23.20 -7.30 -1.19
CA ILE A 172 -22.32 -8.47 -1.14
C ILE A 172 -22.10 -8.90 0.32
N ALA A 173 -22.16 -10.21 0.58
CA ALA A 173 -21.88 -10.72 1.91
C ALA A 173 -20.43 -10.38 2.33
N PRO A 174 -20.20 -9.81 3.53
CA PRO A 174 -18.87 -9.36 3.95
C PRO A 174 -17.79 -10.45 3.88
N GLN A 175 -18.16 -11.71 4.15
CA GLN A 175 -17.23 -12.83 4.05
C GLN A 175 -16.81 -13.10 2.59
N VAL A 176 -17.75 -12.99 1.65
CA VAL A 176 -17.47 -13.17 0.22
C VAL A 176 -16.51 -12.09 -0.29
N ALA A 177 -16.79 -10.83 0.06
CA ALA A 177 -15.92 -9.72 -0.30
C ALA A 177 -14.50 -9.88 0.31
N LYS A 178 -14.42 -10.31 1.57
CA LYS A 178 -13.15 -10.59 2.24
C LYS A 178 -12.37 -11.73 1.57
N ASP A 179 -13.06 -12.77 1.13
CA ASP A 179 -12.43 -13.91 0.45
C ASP A 179 -11.84 -13.49 -0.90
N VAL A 180 -12.54 -12.64 -1.64
CA VAL A 180 -12.05 -12.10 -2.92
C VAL A 180 -10.84 -11.21 -2.74
N VAL A 181 -10.83 -10.29 -1.77
CA VAL A 181 -9.66 -9.42 -1.56
C VAL A 181 -8.46 -10.22 -1.04
N MET A 182 -8.68 -11.28 -0.28
CA MET A 182 -7.61 -12.22 0.12
C MET A 182 -7.07 -13.01 -1.07
N GLN A 183 -7.93 -13.42 -2.02
CA GLN A 183 -7.52 -14.04 -3.28
C GLN A 183 -6.62 -13.09 -4.09
N ILE A 184 -7.00 -11.82 -4.21
CA ILE A 184 -6.19 -10.79 -4.89
C ILE A 184 -4.80 -10.69 -4.25
N ALA A 185 -4.74 -10.62 -2.93
CA ALA A 185 -3.48 -10.55 -2.20
C ALA A 185 -2.62 -11.82 -2.39
N ALA A 186 -3.24 -13.00 -2.43
CA ALA A 186 -2.53 -14.27 -2.54
C ALA A 186 -2.06 -14.58 -3.98
N MET A 187 -2.86 -14.25 -4.99
CA MET A 187 -2.67 -14.71 -6.36
C MET A 187 -2.26 -13.61 -7.35
N ASN A 188 -2.22 -12.35 -6.89
CA ASN A 188 -1.77 -11.18 -7.65
C ASN A 188 -2.28 -11.15 -9.10
N PRO A 189 -3.60 -11.14 -9.34
CA PRO A 189 -4.14 -11.11 -10.70
C PRO A 189 -3.78 -9.80 -11.40
N ILE A 190 -3.52 -9.85 -12.69
CA ILE A 190 -3.17 -8.68 -13.51
C ILE A 190 -4.41 -7.92 -14.03
N SER A 191 -5.57 -8.57 -14.01
CA SER A 191 -6.86 -8.00 -14.41
C SER A 191 -8.01 -8.74 -13.75
N ILE A 192 -9.21 -8.17 -13.84
CA ILE A 192 -10.43 -8.78 -13.29
C ILE A 192 -10.85 -9.98 -14.15
N ASP A 193 -10.96 -9.80 -15.46
CA ASP A 193 -11.33 -10.88 -16.39
C ASP A 193 -10.44 -10.85 -17.64
N LYS A 194 -10.62 -11.84 -18.50
CA LYS A 194 -9.88 -12.00 -19.78
C LYS A 194 -10.01 -10.79 -20.69
N GLY A 195 -11.20 -10.17 -20.74
CA GLY A 195 -11.47 -8.99 -21.54
C GLY A 195 -10.74 -7.74 -21.10
N ASP A 196 -10.24 -7.71 -19.85
CA ASP A 196 -9.55 -6.57 -19.26
C ASP A 196 -8.02 -6.66 -19.44
N VAL A 197 -7.51 -7.77 -19.98
CA VAL A 197 -6.08 -7.93 -20.23
C VAL A 197 -5.66 -7.06 -21.40
N PRO A 198 -4.64 -6.17 -21.25
CA PRO A 198 -4.15 -5.32 -22.32
C PRO A 198 -3.68 -6.15 -23.53
N GLN A 199 -4.03 -5.71 -24.75
CA GLN A 199 -3.66 -6.41 -25.99
C GLN A 199 -2.14 -6.63 -26.10
N SER A 200 -1.33 -5.67 -25.66
CA SER A 200 0.13 -5.79 -25.65
C SER A 200 0.64 -6.95 -24.77
N VAL A 201 -0.07 -7.27 -23.67
CA VAL A 201 0.25 -8.42 -22.83
C VAL A 201 -0.15 -9.71 -23.52
N ILE A 202 -1.33 -9.74 -24.18
CA ILE A 202 -1.80 -10.89 -24.93
C ILE A 202 -0.82 -11.23 -26.07
N ASP A 203 -0.43 -10.22 -26.85
CA ASP A 203 0.49 -10.39 -27.98
C ASP A 203 1.85 -10.94 -27.52
N LYS A 204 2.36 -10.41 -26.39
CA LYS A 204 3.61 -10.87 -25.80
C LYS A 204 3.52 -12.31 -25.30
N GLU A 205 2.43 -12.70 -24.65
CA GLU A 205 2.22 -14.08 -24.20
C GLU A 205 2.10 -15.07 -25.37
N ILE A 206 1.48 -14.66 -26.49
CA ILE A 206 1.41 -15.45 -27.71
C ILE A 206 2.82 -15.61 -28.31
N GLU A 207 3.61 -14.54 -28.41
CA GLU A 207 4.99 -14.57 -28.90
C GLU A 207 5.84 -15.54 -28.07
N ILE A 208 5.86 -15.36 -26.75
CA ILE A 208 6.58 -16.27 -25.82
C ILE A 208 6.10 -17.70 -25.99
N GLY A 209 4.79 -17.91 -26.10
CA GLY A 209 4.21 -19.24 -26.28
C GLY A 209 4.65 -19.92 -27.58
N LYS A 210 4.78 -19.18 -28.69
CA LYS A 210 5.30 -19.65 -29.98
C LYS A 210 6.79 -20.00 -29.89
N ASP A 211 7.61 -19.10 -29.34
CA ASP A 211 9.04 -19.32 -29.19
C ASP A 211 9.37 -20.56 -28.37
N LEU A 212 8.66 -20.72 -27.24
CA LEU A 212 8.82 -21.92 -26.40
C LEU A 212 8.44 -23.21 -27.15
N ALA A 213 7.36 -23.20 -27.95
CA ALA A 213 6.95 -24.35 -28.72
C ALA A 213 7.99 -24.72 -29.81
N ILE A 214 8.58 -23.72 -30.47
CA ILE A 214 9.66 -23.92 -31.47
C ILE A 214 10.90 -24.48 -30.79
N GLN A 215 11.31 -23.95 -29.61
CA GLN A 215 12.43 -24.46 -28.83
C GLN A 215 12.21 -25.94 -28.39
N GLU A 216 10.96 -26.30 -28.14
CA GLU A 216 10.56 -27.72 -27.87
C GLU A 216 10.54 -28.59 -29.10
N GLY A 217 10.94 -28.09 -30.28
CA GLY A 217 11.00 -28.85 -31.54
C GLY A 217 9.63 -29.03 -32.25
N LYS A 218 8.66 -28.18 -31.93
CA LYS A 218 7.35 -28.20 -32.61
C LYS A 218 7.44 -27.47 -33.95
N ALA A 219 6.70 -27.96 -34.96
CA ALA A 219 6.58 -27.28 -36.22
C ALA A 219 5.85 -25.95 -36.08
N GLU A 220 6.16 -24.97 -36.94
CA GLU A 220 5.70 -23.59 -36.84
C GLU A 220 4.15 -23.47 -36.87
N ASP A 221 3.50 -24.28 -37.71
CA ASP A 221 2.03 -24.34 -37.79
C ASP A 221 1.36 -24.90 -36.52
N MET A 222 2.09 -25.76 -35.78
CA MET A 222 1.65 -26.25 -34.47
C MET A 222 1.97 -25.25 -33.34
N ALA A 223 3.06 -24.49 -33.46
CA ALA A 223 3.49 -23.54 -32.44
C ALA A 223 2.41 -22.50 -32.13
N GLU A 224 1.69 -22.03 -33.14
CA GLU A 224 0.58 -21.08 -32.96
C GLU A 224 -0.58 -21.65 -32.13
N LYS A 225 -1.00 -22.91 -32.45
CA LYS A 225 -2.05 -23.59 -31.69
C LYS A 225 -1.64 -23.85 -30.23
N ILE A 226 -0.37 -24.18 -30.00
CA ILE A 226 0.21 -24.41 -28.69
C ILE A 226 0.24 -23.09 -27.93
N ALA A 227 0.63 -21.96 -28.57
CA ALA A 227 0.65 -20.63 -27.97
C ALA A 227 -0.74 -20.19 -27.50
N LEU A 228 -1.78 -20.41 -28.31
CA LEU A 228 -3.18 -20.13 -27.92
C LEU A 228 -3.63 -21.02 -26.73
N GLY A 229 -3.18 -22.28 -26.68
CA GLY A 229 -3.41 -23.14 -25.52
C GLY A 229 -2.76 -22.63 -24.25
N ARG A 230 -1.52 -22.11 -24.36
CA ARG A 230 -0.76 -21.47 -23.26
C ARG A 230 -1.41 -20.17 -22.83
N LEU A 231 -1.89 -19.34 -23.77
CA LEU A 231 -2.64 -18.13 -23.47
C LEU A 231 -3.91 -18.44 -22.65
N ASN A 232 -4.63 -19.52 -22.97
CA ASN A 232 -5.78 -19.94 -22.17
C ASN A 232 -5.39 -20.34 -20.73
N LYS A 233 -4.23 -20.94 -20.55
CA LYS A 233 -3.69 -21.24 -19.21
C LYS A 233 -3.32 -19.96 -18.48
N PHE A 234 -2.64 -19.03 -19.15
CA PHE A 234 -2.31 -17.70 -18.63
C PHE A 234 -3.55 -16.97 -18.10
N TYR A 235 -4.66 -16.93 -18.88
CA TYR A 235 -5.90 -16.31 -18.40
C TYR A 235 -6.42 -16.95 -17.10
N LYS A 236 -6.37 -18.28 -17.00
CA LYS A 236 -6.82 -19.00 -15.80
C LYS A 236 -5.95 -18.72 -14.57
N GLU A 237 -4.67 -18.44 -14.77
CA GLU A 237 -3.72 -18.19 -13.68
C GLU A 237 -3.63 -16.71 -13.33
N SER A 238 -3.83 -15.80 -14.29
CA SER A 238 -3.50 -14.39 -14.16
C SER A 238 -4.71 -13.45 -14.10
N THR A 239 -5.95 -13.92 -14.32
CA THR A 239 -7.14 -13.07 -14.22
C THR A 239 -8.04 -13.50 -13.06
N LEU A 240 -8.47 -12.54 -12.22
CA LEU A 240 -9.12 -12.80 -10.95
C LEU A 240 -10.30 -13.77 -11.05
N LEU A 241 -11.25 -13.48 -11.94
CA LEU A 241 -12.49 -14.29 -12.06
C LEU A 241 -12.23 -15.72 -12.56
N ASN A 242 -11.12 -15.93 -13.26
CA ASN A 242 -10.76 -17.23 -13.83
C ASN A 242 -9.77 -18.04 -12.96
N GLN A 243 -9.16 -17.41 -11.95
CA GLN A 243 -8.30 -18.09 -10.99
C GLN A 243 -9.11 -19.10 -10.17
N GLN A 244 -8.47 -20.25 -9.86
CA GLN A 244 -9.02 -21.18 -8.88
C GLN A 244 -9.03 -20.52 -7.50
N PHE A 245 -10.14 -20.69 -6.78
CA PHE A 245 -10.30 -20.14 -5.45
C PHE A 245 -9.36 -20.84 -4.46
N VAL A 246 -8.48 -20.10 -3.79
CA VAL A 246 -7.47 -20.67 -2.89
C VAL A 246 -8.05 -21.45 -1.71
N LYS A 247 -9.30 -21.17 -1.29
CA LYS A 247 -9.99 -21.88 -0.21
C LYS A 247 -10.78 -23.10 -0.69
N ASP A 248 -11.15 -23.15 -1.98
CA ASP A 248 -11.83 -24.27 -2.59
C ASP A 248 -11.44 -24.37 -4.08
N ASN A 249 -10.44 -25.18 -4.38
CA ASN A 249 -9.89 -25.35 -5.73
C ASN A 249 -10.82 -26.02 -6.75
N LYS A 250 -12.04 -26.39 -6.34
CA LYS A 250 -13.07 -26.90 -7.25
C LYS A 250 -13.84 -25.78 -7.95
N LEU A 251 -13.72 -24.55 -7.47
CA LEU A 251 -14.41 -23.37 -7.99
C LEU A 251 -13.39 -22.34 -8.49
N THR A 252 -13.77 -21.61 -9.52
CA THR A 252 -13.12 -20.33 -9.84
C THR A 252 -13.70 -19.22 -8.94
N ILE A 253 -13.03 -18.07 -8.87
CA ILE A 253 -13.57 -16.90 -8.17
C ILE A 253 -14.90 -16.45 -8.80
N GLY A 254 -15.02 -16.48 -10.13
CA GLY A 254 -16.27 -16.18 -10.82
C GLY A 254 -17.41 -17.12 -10.42
N GLU A 255 -17.14 -18.44 -10.35
CA GLU A 255 -18.13 -19.43 -9.88
C GLU A 255 -18.48 -19.24 -8.40
N TYR A 256 -17.49 -18.94 -7.55
CA TYR A 256 -17.70 -18.63 -6.13
C TYR A 256 -18.63 -17.44 -5.93
N LEU A 257 -18.35 -16.33 -6.64
CA LEU A 257 -19.20 -15.13 -6.63
C LEU A 257 -20.63 -15.45 -7.12
N ASN A 258 -20.76 -16.14 -8.26
CA ASN A 258 -22.06 -16.54 -8.82
C ASN A 258 -22.88 -17.43 -7.87
N ASN A 259 -22.23 -18.37 -7.20
CA ASN A 259 -22.88 -19.26 -6.24
C ASN A 259 -23.33 -18.51 -4.97
N SER A 260 -22.52 -17.58 -4.52
CA SER A 260 -22.83 -16.72 -3.37
C SER A 260 -24.01 -15.78 -3.65
N ALA A 261 -24.13 -15.32 -4.90
CA ALA A 261 -25.25 -14.48 -5.35
C ALA A 261 -26.56 -15.25 -5.56
N LYS A 262 -26.51 -16.54 -5.87
CA LYS A 262 -27.71 -17.39 -6.03
C LYS A 262 -28.43 -17.65 -4.72
N GLY A 263 -27.75 -17.51 -3.58
CA GLY A 263 -28.35 -17.53 -2.24
C GLY A 263 -29.18 -16.28 -1.96
N ASP A 264 -28.87 -15.16 -2.64
CA ASP A 264 -29.59 -13.90 -2.57
C ASP A 264 -29.90 -13.48 -4.01
N ARG A 265 -31.15 -13.66 -4.45
CA ARG A 265 -31.59 -13.57 -5.86
C ARG A 265 -31.38 -12.21 -6.56
N LYS A 266 -30.47 -11.39 -6.10
CA LYS A 266 -30.11 -10.10 -6.71
C LYS A 266 -28.62 -9.85 -6.46
N SER A 267 -27.79 -10.26 -7.32
CA SER A 267 -26.49 -9.60 -7.51
C SER A 267 -25.41 -10.49 -8.12
N VAL A 268 -25.04 -10.23 -9.34
CA VAL A 268 -23.70 -10.58 -9.86
C VAL A 268 -23.25 -9.53 -10.85
N VAL A 269 -22.02 -8.99 -10.61
CA VAL A 269 -21.07 -8.26 -11.46
C VAL A 269 -21.54 -6.93 -12.00
#